data_252912bfca165dd3e4115879216808a8
#
_entry.id   252912bfca165dd3e4115879216808a8
#
_cell.length_a   1.000
_cell.length_b   1.000
_cell.length_c   1.000
_cell.angle_alpha   90.00
_cell.angle_beta   90.00
_cell.angle_gamma   90.00
#
_symmetry.space_group_name_H-M   'P 1'
#
loop_
_entity.id
_entity.type
_entity.pdbx_description
1 polymer ?
#
loop_
_entity_poly.entity_id
_entity_poly.type
_entity_poly.pdbx_seq_one_letter_code
_entity_poly.pdbx_strand_id
1 'polypeptide(L)'
;GTCLLRENYPSDVEGYTATYLASEEQKNRPNLYSYLWPYSGTFSAVNALMEATKDNKKDFGNYQKLLDEKVLPGLAEYFDTRRMPEAYASYIKDAPLSDRFYDDNVWLGIDFTDVYLMTSQENYLQSAKLIWKFIESGMDDCLGGGIYWCEQKKESKNTCSNAPGSVFALKLFKATQDSSYFEKGKSLYEWTKATLQDTTDCLYFDNMRLDGEIGRAKFAYNSGQMMQSAALLYQLTGNGQYLKDAQAIAAACHNYFFMEFTPGQGEPFRMLKKGDVWFTAVMLRGFIELYQVDGNKVYLDSFARSRP
;
A
#
# COMPACT_ATOMS: atom_id res chain seq x y z
N GLY A 1 -22.76 12.38 14.63
CA GLY A 1 -21.80 11.30 14.92
C GLY A 1 -20.55 11.51 14.09
N THR A 2 -19.41 11.00 14.55
CA THR A 2 -18.15 11.03 13.80
C THR A 2 -18.16 10.02 12.64
N CYS A 3 -17.37 10.28 11.59
CA CYS A 3 -17.09 9.32 10.51
C CYS A 3 -15.86 8.43 10.81
N LEU A 4 -15.27 8.55 12.00
CA LEU A 4 -14.16 7.72 12.44
C LEU A 4 -14.62 6.29 12.76
N LEU A 5 -13.76 5.32 12.52
CA LEU A 5 -13.94 3.93 12.93
C LEU A 5 -13.44 3.73 14.35
N ARG A 6 -14.12 2.89 15.13
CA ARG A 6 -13.62 2.43 16.42
C ARG A 6 -12.47 1.47 16.23
N GLU A 7 -11.52 1.47 17.18
CA GLU A 7 -10.39 0.53 17.17
C GLU A 7 -10.87 -0.92 17.29
N ASN A 8 -11.92 -1.14 18.10
CA ASN A 8 -12.47 -2.47 18.37
C ASN A 8 -13.93 -2.59 17.95
N TYR A 9 -14.32 -3.80 17.57
CA TYR A 9 -15.68 -4.21 17.38
C TYR A 9 -15.92 -5.57 18.06
N PRO A 10 -16.98 -5.70 18.94
CA PRO A 10 -17.86 -4.62 19.39
C PRO A 10 -17.09 -3.55 20.19
N SER A 11 -17.62 -2.31 20.18
CA SER A 11 -16.92 -1.11 20.68
C SER A 11 -16.84 -0.99 22.22
N ASP A 12 -17.36 -1.96 22.94
CA ASP A 12 -17.42 -2.06 24.40
C ASP A 12 -16.33 -2.98 25.00
N VAL A 13 -15.44 -3.51 24.16
CA VAL A 13 -14.28 -4.29 24.63
C VAL A 13 -13.28 -3.34 25.26
N GLU A 14 -13.18 -3.35 26.61
CA GLU A 14 -12.18 -2.58 27.35
C GLU A 14 -10.77 -3.15 27.13
N GLY A 15 -9.78 -2.26 27.02
CA GLY A 15 -8.39 -2.59 27.28
C GLY A 15 -7.53 -2.98 26.06
N TYR A 16 -8.01 -2.85 24.80
CA TYR A 16 -7.11 -3.04 23.66
C TYR A 16 -6.21 -1.81 23.47
N THR A 17 -4.92 -2.05 23.46
CA THR A 17 -3.92 -1.05 23.06
C THR A 17 -3.13 -1.60 21.88
N ALA A 18 -3.06 -0.85 20.78
CA ALA A 18 -2.27 -1.27 19.65
C ALA A 18 -0.78 -1.30 20.03
N THR A 19 -0.14 -2.46 19.82
CA THR A 19 1.24 -2.71 20.24
C THR A 19 2.30 -2.25 19.23
N TYR A 20 1.88 -1.86 18.03
CA TYR A 20 2.76 -1.46 16.91
C TYR A 20 3.10 0.04 16.88
N LEU A 21 2.75 0.79 17.92
CA LEU A 21 2.85 2.24 17.90
C LEU A 21 4.18 2.78 18.38
N ALA A 22 4.56 3.89 17.76
CA ALA A 22 5.88 4.45 17.89
C ALA A 22 6.13 5.20 19.21
N SER A 23 5.10 5.78 19.88
CA SER A 23 5.30 6.53 21.13
C SER A 23 4.86 5.74 22.36
N GLU A 24 5.65 5.82 23.44
CA GLU A 24 5.33 5.18 24.73
C GLU A 24 4.05 5.75 25.35
N GLU A 25 3.73 7.02 25.12
CA GLU A 25 2.48 7.62 25.61
C GLU A 25 1.26 7.02 24.93
N GLN A 26 1.36 6.69 23.64
CA GLN A 26 0.28 6.06 22.88
C GLN A 26 0.09 4.59 23.27
N LYS A 27 1.17 3.87 23.57
CA LYS A 27 1.12 2.47 24.00
C LYS A 27 0.34 2.24 25.30
N ASN A 28 0.26 3.24 26.15
CA ASN A 28 -0.35 3.13 27.48
C ASN A 28 -1.80 3.66 27.56
N ARG A 29 -2.39 4.07 26.45
CA ARG A 29 -3.78 4.55 26.41
C ARG A 29 -4.62 3.71 25.47
N PRO A 30 -5.81 3.22 25.89
CA PRO A 30 -6.73 2.56 24.98
C PRO A 30 -7.13 3.54 23.87
N ASN A 31 -7.01 3.13 22.62
CA ASN A 31 -7.42 3.96 21.49
C ASN A 31 -8.94 3.88 21.32
N LEU A 32 -9.58 5.04 21.28
CA LEU A 32 -11.00 5.11 20.98
C LEU A 32 -11.28 4.83 19.51
N TYR A 33 -10.41 5.32 18.63
CA TYR A 33 -10.51 5.21 17.18
C TYR A 33 -9.33 4.47 16.59
N SER A 34 -9.52 3.91 15.41
CA SER A 34 -8.46 3.23 14.66
C SER A 34 -7.32 4.19 14.32
N TYR A 35 -6.12 3.64 14.17
CA TYR A 35 -5.00 4.35 13.58
C TYR A 35 -5.22 4.59 12.09
N LEU A 36 -4.41 5.47 11.50
CA LEU A 36 -4.46 5.81 10.09
C LEU A 36 -4.32 4.59 9.19
N TRP A 37 -3.34 3.71 9.48
CA TRP A 37 -3.10 2.54 8.66
C TRP A 37 -4.35 1.62 8.55
N PRO A 38 -4.97 1.12 9.63
CA PRO A 38 -6.21 0.36 9.52
C PRO A 38 -7.35 1.16 8.88
N TYR A 39 -7.44 2.47 9.14
CA TYR A 39 -8.45 3.34 8.53
C TYR A 39 -8.28 3.41 7.01
N SER A 40 -7.04 3.51 6.51
CA SER A 40 -6.75 3.54 5.07
C SER A 40 -7.26 2.30 4.34
N GLY A 41 -7.35 1.15 5.03
CA GLY A 41 -7.97 -0.07 4.51
C GLY A 41 -9.43 0.12 4.11
N THR A 42 -10.17 1.00 4.77
CA THR A 42 -11.55 1.35 4.38
C THR A 42 -11.59 2.12 3.07
N PHE A 43 -10.67 3.08 2.88
CA PHE A 43 -10.55 3.80 1.61
C PHE A 43 -10.22 2.82 0.47
N SER A 44 -9.22 1.99 0.67
CA SER A 44 -8.82 0.97 -0.31
C SER A 44 -9.95 0.00 -0.65
N ALA A 45 -10.76 -0.40 0.33
CA ALA A 45 -11.91 -1.29 0.11
C ALA A 45 -12.99 -0.61 -0.73
N VAL A 46 -13.33 0.65 -0.44
CA VAL A 46 -14.31 1.41 -1.24
C VAL A 46 -13.78 1.65 -2.64
N ASN A 47 -12.49 1.95 -2.79
CA ASN A 47 -11.83 2.11 -4.09
C ASN A 47 -11.94 0.82 -4.94
N ALA A 48 -11.67 -0.35 -4.34
CA ALA A 48 -11.82 -1.64 -5.00
C ALA A 48 -13.28 -1.93 -5.42
N LEU A 49 -14.28 -1.54 -4.60
CA LEU A 49 -15.69 -1.66 -4.92
C LEU A 49 -16.09 -0.73 -6.08
N MET A 50 -15.56 0.49 -6.12
CA MET A 50 -15.75 1.41 -7.25
C MET A 50 -15.20 0.81 -8.54
N GLU A 51 -13.96 0.31 -8.54
CA GLU A 51 -13.36 -0.33 -9.71
C GLU A 51 -14.17 -1.55 -10.18
N ALA A 52 -14.58 -2.40 -9.23
CA ALA A 52 -15.38 -3.60 -9.54
C ALA A 52 -16.77 -3.28 -10.10
N THR A 53 -17.29 -2.09 -9.86
CA THR A 53 -18.63 -1.64 -10.30
C THR A 53 -18.63 -0.54 -11.34
N LYS A 54 -17.48 -0.23 -11.93
CA LYS A 54 -17.32 0.89 -12.89
C LYS A 54 -18.30 0.86 -14.07
N ASP A 55 -18.74 -0.32 -14.48
CA ASP A 55 -19.72 -0.50 -15.55
C ASP A 55 -21.18 -0.41 -15.06
N ASN A 56 -21.42 -0.36 -13.75
CA ASN A 56 -22.72 -0.18 -13.12
C ASN A 56 -22.80 1.22 -12.48
N LYS A 57 -23.32 2.19 -13.21
CA LYS A 57 -23.39 3.59 -12.77
C LYS A 57 -24.05 3.80 -11.41
N LYS A 58 -25.07 2.98 -11.07
CA LYS A 58 -25.78 3.10 -9.78
C LYS A 58 -24.90 2.68 -8.63
N ASP A 59 -24.28 1.52 -8.73
CA ASP A 59 -23.45 0.98 -7.65
C ASP A 59 -22.15 1.78 -7.52
N PHE A 60 -21.52 2.14 -8.64
CA PHE A 60 -20.36 3.05 -8.66
C PHE A 60 -20.68 4.38 -7.96
N GLY A 61 -21.80 5.02 -8.29
CA GLY A 61 -22.23 6.27 -7.66
C GLY A 61 -22.53 6.11 -6.16
N ASN A 62 -23.07 4.98 -5.73
CA ASN A 62 -23.30 4.70 -4.31
C ASN A 62 -21.97 4.59 -3.55
N TYR A 63 -20.98 3.89 -4.10
CA TYR A 63 -19.66 3.77 -3.47
C TYR A 63 -18.88 5.07 -3.49
N GLN A 64 -18.95 5.85 -4.58
CA GLN A 64 -18.36 7.19 -4.60
C GLN A 64 -18.99 8.08 -3.53
N LYS A 65 -20.31 8.06 -3.40
CA LYS A 65 -21.00 8.80 -2.32
C LYS A 65 -20.57 8.34 -0.93
N LEU A 66 -20.38 7.04 -0.71
CA LEU A 66 -19.85 6.51 0.53
C LEU A 66 -18.44 7.04 0.81
N LEU A 67 -17.59 7.08 -0.21
CA LEU A 67 -16.25 7.67 -0.13
C LEU A 67 -16.32 9.13 0.31
N ASP A 68 -17.07 9.95 -0.42
CA ASP A 68 -17.10 11.40 -0.23
C ASP A 68 -17.78 11.83 1.07
N GLU A 69 -18.86 11.14 1.47
CA GLU A 69 -19.67 11.55 2.61
C GLU A 69 -19.27 10.88 3.94
N LYS A 70 -18.50 9.79 3.89
CA LYS A 70 -18.11 9.03 5.09
C LYS A 70 -16.61 8.82 5.22
N VAL A 71 -15.99 8.24 4.20
CA VAL A 71 -14.58 7.84 4.31
C VAL A 71 -13.66 9.05 4.34
N LEU A 72 -13.78 9.97 3.38
CA LEU A 72 -12.91 11.16 3.33
C LEU A 72 -13.11 12.12 4.49
N PRO A 73 -14.35 12.39 4.98
CA PRO A 73 -14.52 13.17 6.20
C PRO A 73 -13.88 12.55 7.45
N GLY A 74 -13.92 11.20 7.58
CA GLY A 74 -13.21 10.52 8.67
C GLY A 74 -11.69 10.56 8.47
N LEU A 75 -11.20 10.40 7.25
CA LEU A 75 -9.78 10.52 6.92
C LEU A 75 -9.22 11.91 7.24
N ALA A 76 -10.02 12.97 7.04
CA ALA A 76 -9.62 14.35 7.35
C ALA A 76 -9.28 14.57 8.83
N GLU A 77 -9.75 13.72 9.74
CA GLU A 77 -9.39 13.80 11.17
C GLU A 77 -7.93 13.42 11.45
N TYR A 78 -7.26 12.72 10.53
CA TYR A 78 -5.84 12.38 10.61
C TYR A 78 -4.93 13.40 9.92
N PHE A 79 -5.50 14.39 9.22
CA PHE A 79 -4.73 15.34 8.43
C PHE A 79 -4.04 16.37 9.33
N ASP A 80 -2.70 16.38 9.32
CA ASP A 80 -1.86 17.26 10.13
C ASP A 80 -1.34 18.44 9.31
N THR A 81 -1.85 19.61 9.63
CA THR A 81 -1.44 20.91 9.08
C THR A 81 -0.43 21.65 9.97
N ARG A 82 -0.06 21.08 11.12
CA ARG A 82 0.85 21.69 12.09
C ARG A 82 2.31 21.55 11.70
N ARG A 83 2.63 20.63 10.79
CA ARG A 83 3.97 20.35 10.27
C ARG A 83 3.97 20.44 8.75
N MET A 84 5.10 20.91 8.18
CA MET A 84 5.26 21.04 6.73
C MET A 84 6.28 20.01 6.20
N PRO A 85 6.06 19.41 5.04
CA PRO A 85 4.82 19.48 4.24
C PRO A 85 3.60 18.93 5.00
N GLU A 86 2.40 19.43 4.70
CA GLU A 86 1.17 18.85 5.27
C GLU A 86 1.03 17.38 4.86
N ALA A 87 0.56 16.53 5.79
CA ALA A 87 0.41 15.09 5.57
C ALA A 87 -0.55 14.46 6.60
N TYR A 88 -0.84 13.19 6.41
CA TYR A 88 -1.63 12.45 7.39
C TYR A 88 -0.73 11.87 8.49
N ALA A 89 -1.13 12.09 9.75
CA ALA A 89 -0.47 11.55 10.92
C ALA A 89 -1.05 10.19 11.30
N SER A 90 -0.31 9.38 12.05
CA SER A 90 -0.71 8.01 12.40
C SER A 90 -1.96 7.94 13.28
N TYR A 91 -2.34 9.03 13.96
CA TYR A 91 -3.55 9.14 14.75
C TYR A 91 -4.25 10.48 14.57
N ILE A 92 -5.47 10.60 15.09
CA ILE A 92 -6.35 11.76 14.89
C ILE A 92 -5.76 13.07 15.45
N LYS A 93 -6.11 14.19 14.84
CA LYS A 93 -5.60 15.54 15.15
C LYS A 93 -5.95 16.05 16.55
N ASP A 94 -7.03 15.55 17.16
CA ASP A 94 -7.45 15.92 18.52
C ASP A 94 -6.62 15.22 19.62
N ALA A 95 -5.80 14.24 19.23
CA ALA A 95 -4.86 13.59 20.14
C ALA A 95 -3.52 14.38 20.19
N PRO A 96 -2.61 14.03 21.13
CA PRO A 96 -1.24 14.51 21.08
C PRO A 96 -0.60 14.25 19.71
N LEU A 97 0.35 15.08 19.30
CA LEU A 97 1.01 15.02 18.00
C LEU A 97 1.65 13.64 17.78
N SER A 98 1.13 12.87 16.82
CA SER A 98 1.61 11.53 16.50
C SER A 98 2.62 11.55 15.36
N ASP A 99 3.38 10.47 15.23
CA ASP A 99 4.36 10.29 14.16
C ASP A 99 3.66 10.25 12.78
N ARG A 100 4.39 10.66 11.74
CA ARG A 100 3.94 10.56 10.35
C ARG A 100 4.81 9.54 9.62
N PHE A 101 4.15 8.51 9.07
CA PHE A 101 4.80 7.45 8.33
C PHE A 101 4.65 7.68 6.84
N TYR A 102 5.73 7.49 6.10
CA TYR A 102 5.70 7.67 4.66
C TYR A 102 4.87 6.60 3.95
N ASP A 103 4.92 5.34 4.40
CA ASP A 103 4.11 4.26 3.86
C ASP A 103 2.61 4.48 4.09
N ASP A 104 2.17 4.90 5.30
CA ASP A 104 0.78 5.24 5.58
C ASP A 104 0.23 6.25 4.57
N ASN A 105 1.03 7.27 4.23
CA ASN A 105 0.65 8.29 3.28
C ASN A 105 0.72 7.80 1.82
N VAL A 106 1.68 6.94 1.48
CA VAL A 106 1.77 6.36 0.12
C VAL A 106 0.51 5.59 -0.23
N TRP A 107 -0.04 4.78 0.70
CA TRP A 107 -1.29 4.04 0.46
C TRP A 107 -2.45 4.96 0.10
N LEU A 108 -2.60 6.06 0.84
CA LEU A 108 -3.62 7.08 0.55
C LEU A 108 -3.39 7.75 -0.80
N GLY A 109 -2.13 8.06 -1.12
CA GLY A 109 -1.77 8.66 -2.39
C GLY A 109 -2.11 7.77 -3.59
N ILE A 110 -1.87 6.47 -3.48
CA ILE A 110 -2.29 5.47 -4.49
C ILE A 110 -3.81 5.49 -4.65
N ASP A 111 -4.55 5.40 -3.53
CA ASP A 111 -6.01 5.33 -3.57
C ASP A 111 -6.63 6.62 -4.13
N PHE A 112 -6.15 7.80 -3.75
CA PHE A 112 -6.59 9.07 -4.36
C PHE A 112 -6.30 9.14 -5.86
N THR A 113 -5.15 8.64 -6.31
CA THR A 113 -4.81 8.62 -7.74
C THR A 113 -5.71 7.66 -8.51
N ASP A 114 -6.01 6.49 -7.94
CA ASP A 114 -6.91 5.52 -8.56
C ASP A 114 -8.34 6.08 -8.70
N VAL A 115 -8.87 6.74 -7.67
CA VAL A 115 -10.18 7.41 -7.77
C VAL A 115 -10.17 8.51 -8.83
N TYR A 116 -9.09 9.30 -8.91
CA TYR A 116 -8.96 10.28 -10.00
C TYR A 116 -8.98 9.62 -11.38
N LEU A 117 -8.24 8.53 -11.56
CA LEU A 117 -8.21 7.80 -12.84
C LEU A 117 -9.58 7.24 -13.25
N MET A 118 -10.43 6.89 -12.27
CA MET A 118 -11.80 6.41 -12.51
C MET A 118 -12.81 7.54 -12.74
N THR A 119 -12.62 8.70 -12.09
CA THR A 119 -13.66 9.75 -12.04
C THR A 119 -13.29 11.03 -12.80
N SER A 120 -12.00 11.25 -13.08
CA SER A 120 -11.44 12.51 -13.60
C SER A 120 -11.75 13.74 -12.74
N GLN A 121 -12.07 13.56 -11.44
CA GLN A 121 -12.36 14.66 -10.54
C GLN A 121 -11.07 15.21 -9.92
N GLU A 122 -10.76 16.47 -10.22
CA GLU A 122 -9.48 17.11 -9.92
C GLU A 122 -9.15 17.18 -8.43
N ASN A 123 -10.16 17.25 -7.54
CA ASN A 123 -9.94 17.27 -6.09
C ASN A 123 -9.16 16.04 -5.59
N TYR A 124 -9.38 14.85 -6.16
CA TYR A 124 -8.63 13.66 -5.78
C TYR A 124 -7.17 13.73 -6.25
N LEU A 125 -6.93 14.26 -7.47
CA LEU A 125 -5.57 14.45 -7.96
C LEU A 125 -4.80 15.49 -7.13
N GLN A 126 -5.46 16.57 -6.70
CA GLN A 126 -4.83 17.56 -5.81
C GLN A 126 -4.45 16.95 -4.46
N SER A 127 -5.30 16.10 -3.89
CA SER A 127 -4.98 15.34 -2.66
C SER A 127 -3.78 14.41 -2.86
N ALA A 128 -3.74 13.68 -3.99
CA ALA A 128 -2.58 12.83 -4.32
C ALA A 128 -1.29 13.65 -4.47
N LYS A 129 -1.32 14.78 -5.20
CA LYS A 129 -0.15 15.66 -5.36
C LYS A 129 0.33 16.27 -4.03
N LEU A 130 -0.59 16.59 -3.13
CA LEU A 130 -0.25 17.08 -1.79
C LEU A 130 0.50 15.99 -1.01
N ILE A 131 0.00 14.77 -1.02
CA ILE A 131 0.67 13.62 -0.38
C ILE A 131 2.04 13.40 -1.02
N TRP A 132 2.15 13.49 -2.35
CA TRP A 132 3.44 13.28 -3.02
C TRP A 132 4.52 14.25 -2.53
N LYS A 133 4.19 15.51 -2.25
CA LYS A 133 5.14 16.48 -1.65
C LYS A 133 5.69 16.00 -0.32
N PHE A 134 4.85 15.37 0.50
CA PHE A 134 5.30 14.76 1.75
C PHE A 134 6.23 13.57 1.47
N ILE A 135 5.87 12.70 0.53
CA ILE A 135 6.71 11.54 0.17
C ILE A 135 8.10 12.00 -0.31
N GLU A 136 8.17 13.03 -1.16
CA GLU A 136 9.45 13.58 -1.62
C GLU A 136 10.32 14.11 -0.46
N SER A 137 9.73 14.64 0.61
CA SER A 137 10.47 15.10 1.79
C SER A 137 11.15 13.96 2.58
N GLY A 138 10.75 12.72 2.31
CA GLY A 138 11.35 11.51 2.88
C GLY A 138 12.44 10.89 2.01
N MET A 139 12.81 11.53 0.89
CA MET A 139 13.86 11.06 0.00
C MET A 139 15.15 11.84 0.23
N ASP A 140 16.26 11.14 0.20
CA ASP A 140 17.62 11.72 0.17
C ASP A 140 18.60 10.71 -0.42
N ASP A 141 19.87 11.11 -0.55
CA ASP A 141 20.95 10.29 -1.12
C ASP A 141 21.57 9.30 -0.12
N CYS A 142 21.10 9.29 1.13
CA CYS A 142 21.55 8.32 2.11
C CYS A 142 21.19 6.90 1.62
N LEU A 143 22.11 5.97 1.74
CA LEU A 143 21.99 4.60 1.18
C LEU A 143 21.80 4.58 -0.36
N GLY A 144 22.18 5.64 -1.06
CA GLY A 144 22.08 5.75 -2.52
C GLY A 144 20.66 6.05 -3.04
N GLY A 145 19.75 6.51 -2.20
CA GLY A 145 18.37 6.85 -2.55
C GLY A 145 17.31 6.24 -1.63
N GLY A 146 16.07 6.21 -2.11
CA GLY A 146 14.93 5.63 -1.39
C GLY A 146 14.26 6.56 -0.39
N ILE A 147 13.12 6.10 0.13
CA ILE A 147 12.24 6.80 1.07
C ILE A 147 12.43 6.21 2.47
N TYR A 148 12.54 7.05 3.49
CA TYR A 148 12.47 6.64 4.90
C TYR A 148 11.12 6.03 5.26
N TRP A 149 11.06 5.31 6.38
CA TRP A 149 9.82 4.76 6.90
C TRP A 149 9.03 5.81 7.72
N CYS A 150 9.69 6.48 8.67
CA CYS A 150 9.07 7.42 9.59
C CYS A 150 9.78 8.78 9.50
N GLU A 151 9.00 9.88 9.43
CA GLU A 151 9.53 11.23 9.36
C GLU A 151 10.31 11.61 10.63
N GLN A 152 9.79 11.25 11.81
CA GLN A 152 10.36 11.58 13.12
C GLN A 152 11.53 10.67 13.50
N LYS A 153 11.66 9.50 12.83
CA LYS A 153 12.66 8.48 13.11
C LYS A 153 13.27 7.99 11.80
N LYS A 154 14.19 8.77 11.25
CA LYS A 154 14.90 8.44 10.01
C LYS A 154 16.00 7.40 10.27
N GLU A 155 15.63 6.21 10.71
CA GLU A 155 16.55 5.14 11.10
C GLU A 155 16.71 4.05 10.03
N SER A 156 15.75 3.94 9.12
CA SER A 156 15.73 2.93 8.06
C SER A 156 14.94 3.38 6.84
N LYS A 157 15.25 2.76 5.70
CA LYS A 157 14.47 2.83 4.46
C LYS A 157 13.84 1.47 4.20
N ASN A 158 12.51 1.42 4.18
CA ASN A 158 11.74 0.19 4.19
C ASN A 158 11.12 -0.10 2.82
N THR A 159 10.99 -1.37 2.49
CA THR A 159 10.32 -1.81 1.25
C THR A 159 8.88 -1.31 1.21
N CYS A 160 8.17 -1.28 2.36
CA CYS A 160 6.79 -0.80 2.45
C CYS A 160 6.59 0.70 2.13
N SER A 161 7.65 1.51 2.19
CA SER A 161 7.60 2.90 1.71
C SER A 161 8.02 3.00 0.24
N ASN A 162 9.04 2.27 -0.16
CA ASN A 162 9.71 2.41 -1.45
C ASN A 162 8.98 1.70 -2.59
N ALA A 163 8.57 0.45 -2.41
CA ALA A 163 7.85 -0.30 -3.42
C ALA A 163 6.49 0.33 -3.76
N PRO A 164 5.60 0.62 -2.80
CA PRO A 164 4.37 1.36 -3.10
C PRO A 164 4.64 2.82 -3.47
N GLY A 165 5.74 3.44 -3.03
CA GLY A 165 6.19 4.76 -3.51
C GLY A 165 6.45 4.77 -5.00
N SER A 166 7.07 3.71 -5.53
CA SER A 166 7.22 3.50 -6.97
C SER A 166 5.87 3.36 -7.68
N VAL A 167 4.97 2.52 -7.16
CA VAL A 167 3.61 2.35 -7.70
C VAL A 167 2.86 3.68 -7.74
N PHE A 168 2.92 4.45 -6.65
CA PHE A 168 2.27 5.76 -6.54
C PHE A 168 2.79 6.74 -7.59
N ALA A 169 4.10 6.88 -7.73
CA ALA A 169 4.70 7.74 -8.73
C ALA A 169 4.32 7.34 -10.17
N LEU A 170 4.35 6.05 -10.50
CA LEU A 170 3.97 5.56 -11.81
C LEU A 170 2.48 5.80 -12.12
N LYS A 171 1.61 5.68 -11.11
CA LYS A 171 0.18 6.04 -11.27
C LYS A 171 -0.02 7.55 -11.42
N LEU A 172 0.73 8.39 -10.68
CA LEU A 172 0.73 9.84 -10.90
C LEU A 172 1.19 10.20 -12.31
N PHE A 173 2.21 9.51 -12.85
CA PHE A 173 2.57 9.68 -14.25
C PHE A 173 1.43 9.32 -15.19
N LYS A 174 0.72 8.21 -14.97
CA LYS A 174 -0.49 7.86 -15.77
C LYS A 174 -1.56 8.95 -15.70
N ALA A 175 -1.74 9.56 -14.54
CA ALA A 175 -2.74 10.59 -14.29
C ALA A 175 -2.38 11.97 -14.90
N THR A 176 -1.08 12.32 -14.92
CA THR A 176 -0.64 13.69 -15.22
C THR A 176 0.18 13.82 -16.50
N GLN A 177 0.77 12.74 -16.98
CA GLN A 177 1.78 12.69 -18.04
C GLN A 177 3.06 13.50 -17.74
N ASP A 178 3.27 13.86 -16.47
CA ASP A 178 4.51 14.51 -16.03
C ASP A 178 5.61 13.48 -15.83
N SER A 179 6.64 13.54 -16.70
CA SER A 179 7.75 12.59 -16.71
C SER A 179 8.57 12.55 -15.43
N SER A 180 8.51 13.60 -14.60
CA SER A 180 9.21 13.60 -13.31
C SER A 180 8.71 12.50 -12.39
N TYR A 181 7.42 12.20 -12.39
CA TYR A 181 6.84 11.07 -11.65
C TYR A 181 7.32 9.71 -12.19
N PHE A 182 7.42 9.57 -13.52
CA PHE A 182 7.95 8.33 -14.11
C PHE A 182 9.38 8.07 -13.66
N GLU A 183 10.26 9.06 -13.76
CA GLU A 183 11.66 8.94 -13.36
C GLU A 183 11.79 8.61 -11.86
N LYS A 184 11.00 9.25 -11.01
CA LYS A 184 10.97 8.94 -9.57
C LYS A 184 10.47 7.51 -9.31
N GLY A 185 9.40 7.09 -9.95
CA GLY A 185 8.85 5.74 -9.80
C GLY A 185 9.84 4.67 -10.24
N LYS A 186 10.49 4.87 -11.39
CA LYS A 186 11.55 3.98 -11.89
C LYS A 186 12.73 3.93 -10.93
N SER A 187 13.21 5.08 -10.46
CA SER A 187 14.34 5.15 -9.52
C SER A 187 14.05 4.43 -8.20
N LEU A 188 12.85 4.58 -7.64
CA LEU A 188 12.43 3.88 -6.42
C LEU A 188 12.36 2.36 -6.64
N TYR A 189 11.85 1.91 -7.80
CA TYR A 189 11.86 0.49 -8.16
C TYR A 189 13.28 -0.06 -8.25
N GLU A 190 14.17 0.62 -8.97
CA GLU A 190 15.55 0.19 -9.19
C GLU A 190 16.34 0.17 -7.88
N TRP A 191 16.20 1.20 -7.04
CA TRP A 191 16.81 1.25 -5.72
C TRP A 191 16.34 0.09 -4.83
N THR A 192 15.02 -0.13 -4.75
CA THR A 192 14.45 -1.19 -3.91
C THR A 192 14.92 -2.56 -4.39
N LYS A 193 14.94 -2.78 -5.71
CA LYS A 193 15.43 -4.04 -6.30
C LYS A 193 16.91 -4.27 -5.99
N ALA A 194 17.75 -3.25 -6.19
CA ALA A 194 19.19 -3.39 -5.98
C ALA A 194 19.56 -3.58 -4.50
N THR A 195 18.76 -2.99 -3.58
CA THR A 195 19.10 -2.92 -2.15
C THR A 195 18.43 -4.02 -1.33
N LEU A 196 17.17 -4.34 -1.62
CA LEU A 196 16.31 -5.14 -0.74
C LEU A 196 15.79 -6.46 -1.37
N GLN A 197 16.11 -6.77 -2.62
CA GLN A 197 15.74 -8.06 -3.19
C GLN A 197 16.63 -9.18 -2.66
N ASP A 198 16.01 -10.25 -2.17
CA ASP A 198 16.72 -11.51 -1.96
C ASP A 198 16.89 -12.22 -3.30
N THR A 199 18.13 -12.26 -3.79
CA THR A 199 18.48 -12.85 -5.07
C THR A 199 18.33 -14.39 -5.10
N THR A 200 18.15 -15.02 -3.93
CA THR A 200 18.00 -16.48 -3.83
C THR A 200 16.59 -16.95 -4.16
N ASP A 201 15.56 -16.11 -3.92
CA ASP A 201 14.16 -16.46 -4.14
C ASP A 201 13.30 -15.36 -4.78
N CYS A 202 13.91 -14.23 -5.17
CA CYS A 202 13.25 -13.07 -5.78
C CYS A 202 12.23 -12.32 -4.89
N LEU A 203 12.12 -12.64 -3.60
CA LEU A 203 11.32 -11.89 -2.65
C LEU A 203 12.09 -10.69 -2.10
N TYR A 204 11.40 -9.83 -1.36
CA TYR A 204 11.98 -8.61 -0.82
C TYR A 204 12.07 -8.63 0.70
N PHE A 205 13.23 -8.24 1.22
CA PHE A 205 13.48 -7.99 2.63
C PHE A 205 12.71 -6.75 3.11
N ASP A 206 12.53 -6.62 4.41
CA ASP A 206 11.72 -5.55 4.99
C ASP A 206 12.38 -4.17 4.87
N ASN A 207 13.63 -4.02 5.29
CA ASN A 207 14.27 -2.73 5.36
C ASN A 207 15.80 -2.81 5.31
N MET A 208 16.43 -1.65 5.09
CA MET A 208 17.85 -1.40 5.35
C MET A 208 17.98 -0.26 6.35
N ARG A 209 18.75 -0.48 7.42
CA ARG A 209 19.12 0.53 8.40
C ARG A 209 20.22 1.43 7.85
N LEU A 210 20.43 2.61 8.46
CA LEU A 210 21.44 3.58 8.00
C LEU A 210 22.88 3.08 8.11
N ASP A 211 23.14 2.08 8.94
CA ASP A 211 24.43 1.39 9.05
C ASP A 211 24.63 0.29 8.00
N GLY A 212 23.64 0.07 7.12
CA GLY A 212 23.66 -0.95 6.08
C GLY A 212 23.13 -2.32 6.53
N GLU A 213 22.71 -2.49 7.78
CA GLU A 213 22.10 -3.75 8.24
C GLU A 213 20.74 -3.96 7.57
N ILE A 214 20.50 -5.18 7.05
CA ILE A 214 19.26 -5.56 6.38
C ILE A 214 18.35 -6.34 7.33
N GLY A 215 17.14 -5.81 7.55
CA GLY A 215 16.05 -6.52 8.20
C GLY A 215 15.44 -7.54 7.24
N ARG A 216 15.75 -8.84 7.46
CA ARG A 216 15.49 -9.94 6.51
C ARG A 216 14.09 -10.54 6.57
N ALA A 217 13.16 -9.95 7.32
CA ALA A 217 11.76 -10.38 7.29
C ALA A 217 11.17 -10.21 5.87
N LYS A 218 10.30 -11.14 5.47
CA LYS A 218 9.64 -11.12 4.16
C LYS A 218 8.14 -11.04 4.35
N PHE A 219 7.56 -9.94 3.94
CA PHE A 219 6.12 -9.68 4.02
C PHE A 219 5.47 -9.68 2.64
N ALA A 220 4.25 -10.21 2.55
CA ALA A 220 3.54 -10.39 1.29
C ALA A 220 3.35 -9.06 0.53
N TYR A 221 3.00 -7.98 1.25
CA TYR A 221 2.76 -6.66 0.65
C TYR A 221 4.01 -6.06 0.01
N ASN A 222 5.20 -6.27 0.59
CA ASN A 222 6.46 -5.77 0.07
C ASN A 222 6.75 -6.33 -1.34
N SER A 223 6.76 -7.65 -1.48
CA SER A 223 6.97 -8.30 -2.77
C SER A 223 5.82 -8.08 -3.74
N GLY A 224 4.57 -8.01 -3.22
CA GLY A 224 3.39 -7.70 -4.02
C GLY A 224 3.44 -6.32 -4.67
N GLN A 225 3.97 -5.31 -3.95
CA GLN A 225 4.11 -3.96 -4.51
C GLN A 225 5.28 -3.86 -5.50
N MET A 226 6.36 -4.60 -5.31
CA MET A 226 7.43 -4.69 -6.31
C MET A 226 6.94 -5.39 -7.59
N MET A 227 6.10 -6.42 -7.47
CA MET A 227 5.42 -7.05 -8.61
C MET A 227 4.54 -6.05 -9.34
N GLN A 228 3.72 -5.27 -8.61
CA GLN A 228 2.86 -4.25 -9.19
C GLN A 228 3.65 -3.16 -9.90
N SER A 229 4.73 -2.68 -9.27
CA SER A 229 5.61 -1.67 -9.86
C SER A 229 6.27 -2.19 -11.16
N ALA A 230 6.78 -3.42 -11.17
CA ALA A 230 7.36 -4.03 -12.35
C ALA A 230 6.32 -4.17 -13.49
N ALA A 231 5.09 -4.61 -13.19
CA ALA A 231 4.02 -4.72 -14.17
C ALA A 231 3.65 -3.34 -14.76
N LEU A 232 3.56 -2.29 -13.92
CA LEU A 232 3.32 -0.91 -14.38
C LEU A 232 4.47 -0.39 -15.25
N LEU A 233 5.72 -0.63 -14.88
CA LEU A 233 6.87 -0.25 -15.69
C LEU A 233 6.86 -0.95 -17.06
N TYR A 234 6.47 -2.22 -17.11
CA TYR A 234 6.27 -2.92 -18.38
C TYR A 234 5.16 -2.27 -19.22
N GLN A 235 3.99 -1.97 -18.64
CA GLN A 235 2.90 -1.28 -19.33
C GLN A 235 3.35 0.06 -19.94
N LEU A 236 4.17 0.80 -19.22
CA LEU A 236 4.57 2.16 -19.61
C LEU A 236 5.74 2.19 -20.61
N THR A 237 6.60 1.16 -20.60
CA THR A 237 7.86 1.17 -21.39
C THR A 237 7.91 0.12 -22.49
N GLY A 238 7.11 -0.96 -22.39
CA GLY A 238 7.24 -2.15 -23.24
C GLY A 238 8.52 -2.96 -23.00
N ASN A 239 9.34 -2.61 -22.01
CA ASN A 239 10.58 -3.33 -21.72
C ASN A 239 10.30 -4.68 -21.07
N GLY A 240 10.52 -5.76 -21.83
CA GLY A 240 10.25 -7.14 -21.40
C GLY A 240 11.02 -7.60 -20.16
N GLN A 241 12.07 -6.88 -19.71
CA GLN A 241 12.75 -7.21 -18.47
C GLN A 241 11.83 -6.99 -17.25
N TYR A 242 11.05 -5.91 -17.25
CA TYR A 242 10.09 -5.65 -16.16
C TYR A 242 8.98 -6.69 -16.10
N LEU A 243 8.52 -7.22 -17.24
CA LEU A 243 7.57 -8.34 -17.26
C LEU A 243 8.18 -9.60 -16.64
N LYS A 244 9.42 -9.95 -17.03
CA LYS A 244 10.13 -11.09 -16.43
C LYS A 244 10.32 -10.94 -14.94
N ASP A 245 10.66 -9.73 -14.46
CA ASP A 245 10.79 -9.42 -13.04
C ASP A 245 9.45 -9.64 -12.31
N ALA A 246 8.35 -9.09 -12.84
CA ALA A 246 7.02 -9.25 -12.25
C ALA A 246 6.60 -10.72 -12.17
N GLN A 247 6.84 -11.50 -13.22
CA GLN A 247 6.53 -12.93 -13.27
C GLN A 247 7.39 -13.75 -12.29
N ALA A 248 8.69 -13.43 -12.15
CA ALA A 248 9.56 -14.08 -11.17
C ALA A 248 9.11 -13.79 -9.73
N ILE A 249 8.78 -12.54 -9.41
CA ILE A 249 8.24 -12.16 -8.10
C ILE A 249 6.90 -12.87 -7.85
N ALA A 250 6.02 -12.96 -8.85
CA ALA A 250 4.72 -13.62 -8.72
C ALA A 250 4.89 -15.12 -8.39
N ALA A 251 5.77 -15.81 -9.10
CA ALA A 251 6.08 -17.21 -8.81
C ALA A 251 6.68 -17.39 -7.41
N ALA A 252 7.59 -16.51 -7.00
CA ALA A 252 8.18 -16.50 -5.66
C ALA A 252 7.12 -16.28 -4.57
N CYS A 253 6.24 -15.28 -4.73
CA CYS A 253 5.13 -15.01 -3.81
C CYS A 253 4.20 -16.21 -3.71
N HIS A 254 3.83 -16.83 -4.84
CA HIS A 254 2.96 -18.01 -4.86
C HIS A 254 3.61 -19.23 -4.20
N ASN A 255 4.93 -19.39 -4.31
CA ASN A 255 5.65 -20.45 -3.62
C ASN A 255 5.78 -20.20 -2.12
N TYR A 256 6.02 -18.96 -1.69
CA TYR A 256 6.33 -18.64 -0.30
C TYR A 256 5.08 -18.39 0.56
N PHE A 257 4.09 -17.64 0.05
CA PHE A 257 2.90 -17.24 0.82
C PHE A 257 1.70 -18.17 0.62
N PHE A 258 1.80 -19.16 -0.25
CA PHE A 258 0.78 -20.20 -0.41
C PHE A 258 1.36 -21.56 -0.02
N MET A 259 0.48 -22.52 0.24
CA MET A 259 0.81 -23.90 0.58
C MET A 259 -0.05 -24.86 -0.24
N GLU A 260 0.45 -26.04 -0.48
CA GLU A 260 -0.35 -27.09 -1.09
C GLU A 260 -1.49 -27.49 -0.15
N PHE A 261 -2.67 -27.60 -0.70
CA PHE A 261 -3.87 -28.00 0.01
C PHE A 261 -4.67 -29.00 -0.83
N THR A 262 -4.99 -30.13 -0.23
CA THR A 262 -5.86 -31.14 -0.83
C THR A 262 -7.20 -31.12 -0.10
N PRO A 263 -8.28 -30.63 -0.72
CA PRO A 263 -9.61 -30.65 -0.13
C PRO A 263 -10.13 -32.09 -0.02
N GLY A 264 -11.10 -32.33 0.88
CA GLY A 264 -11.75 -33.65 1.01
C GLY A 264 -12.48 -34.09 -0.27
N GLN A 265 -12.85 -33.15 -1.11
CA GLN A 265 -13.41 -33.35 -2.46
C GLN A 265 -12.85 -32.28 -3.41
N GLY A 266 -12.49 -32.68 -4.63
CA GLY A 266 -11.94 -31.80 -5.66
C GLY A 266 -10.41 -31.90 -5.82
N GLU A 267 -9.88 -31.13 -6.76
CA GLU A 267 -8.47 -31.17 -7.10
C GLU A 267 -7.60 -30.37 -6.12
N PRO A 268 -6.36 -30.83 -5.84
CA PRO A 268 -5.39 -30.07 -5.06
C PRO A 268 -5.15 -28.67 -5.66
N PHE A 269 -4.84 -27.71 -4.80
CA PHE A 269 -4.48 -26.35 -5.21
C PHE A 269 -3.57 -25.69 -4.18
N ARG A 270 -2.97 -24.56 -4.55
CA ARG A 270 -2.19 -23.76 -3.61
C ARG A 270 -3.13 -22.79 -2.89
N MET A 271 -3.29 -23.01 -1.58
CA MET A 271 -4.10 -22.19 -0.68
C MET A 271 -3.24 -21.12 -0.02
N LEU A 272 -3.77 -19.91 0.12
CA LEU A 272 -3.12 -18.82 0.83
C LEU A 272 -2.86 -19.22 2.29
N LYS A 273 -1.63 -19.05 2.76
CA LYS A 273 -1.30 -19.23 4.17
C LYS A 273 -1.98 -18.17 5.03
N LYS A 274 -2.31 -18.53 6.27
CA LYS A 274 -2.80 -17.57 7.25
C LYS A 274 -1.75 -16.46 7.46
N GLY A 275 -2.18 -15.21 7.38
CA GLY A 275 -1.33 -14.05 7.54
C GLY A 275 -2.15 -12.80 7.76
N ASP A 276 -1.50 -11.65 7.76
CA ASP A 276 -2.17 -10.35 7.85
C ASP A 276 -3.01 -10.09 6.60
N VAL A 277 -4.28 -9.71 6.82
CA VAL A 277 -5.26 -9.49 5.75
C VAL A 277 -4.84 -8.33 4.85
N TRP A 278 -4.30 -7.24 5.43
CA TRP A 278 -3.80 -6.11 4.66
C TRP A 278 -2.64 -6.52 3.76
N PHE A 279 -1.66 -7.26 4.30
CA PHE A 279 -0.50 -7.69 3.53
C PHE A 279 -0.90 -8.56 2.34
N THR A 280 -1.86 -9.46 2.54
CA THR A 280 -2.35 -10.33 1.46
C THR A 280 -3.21 -9.59 0.45
N ALA A 281 -4.03 -8.64 0.88
CA ALA A 281 -4.82 -7.79 -0.02
C ALA A 281 -3.94 -6.91 -0.91
N VAL A 282 -2.86 -6.36 -0.37
CA VAL A 282 -1.88 -5.59 -1.14
C VAL A 282 -1.09 -6.48 -2.11
N MET A 283 -0.71 -7.70 -1.71
CA MET A 283 -0.11 -8.67 -2.64
C MET A 283 -1.05 -9.01 -3.80
N LEU A 284 -2.34 -9.14 -3.54
CA LEU A 284 -3.35 -9.38 -4.59
C LEU A 284 -3.37 -8.27 -5.63
N ARG A 285 -3.14 -6.99 -5.26
CA ARG A 285 -3.03 -5.88 -6.23
C ARG A 285 -1.90 -6.13 -7.24
N GLY A 286 -0.76 -6.65 -6.79
CA GLY A 286 0.35 -7.02 -7.69
C GLY A 286 -0.05 -8.11 -8.67
N PHE A 287 -0.72 -9.15 -8.22
CA PHE A 287 -1.20 -10.22 -9.10
C PHE A 287 -2.28 -9.74 -10.09
N ILE A 288 -3.15 -8.82 -9.68
CA ILE A 288 -4.15 -8.21 -10.58
C ILE A 288 -3.44 -7.40 -11.68
N GLU A 289 -2.46 -6.56 -11.31
CA GLU A 289 -1.71 -5.75 -12.27
C GLU A 289 -0.94 -6.63 -13.27
N LEU A 290 -0.30 -7.71 -12.77
CA LEU A 290 0.40 -8.67 -13.64
C LEU A 290 -0.57 -9.39 -14.59
N TYR A 291 -1.75 -9.82 -14.08
CA TYR A 291 -2.77 -10.46 -14.90
C TYR A 291 -3.21 -9.59 -16.08
N GLN A 292 -3.29 -8.26 -15.88
CA GLN A 292 -3.67 -7.32 -16.95
C GLN A 292 -2.67 -7.31 -18.11
N VAL A 293 -1.42 -7.73 -17.90
CA VAL A 293 -0.37 -7.73 -18.93
C VAL A 293 -0.01 -9.10 -19.47
N ASP A 294 -0.19 -10.17 -18.70
CA ASP A 294 0.19 -11.53 -19.14
C ASP A 294 -0.99 -12.51 -19.29
N GLY A 295 -2.17 -12.13 -18.76
CA GLY A 295 -3.39 -12.96 -18.84
C GLY A 295 -3.34 -14.25 -18.01
N ASN A 296 -2.34 -14.44 -17.15
CA ASN A 296 -2.18 -15.65 -16.34
C ASN A 296 -3.07 -15.64 -15.09
N LYS A 297 -4.14 -16.45 -15.09
CA LYS A 297 -5.11 -16.54 -14.00
C LYS A 297 -4.69 -17.39 -12.82
N VAL A 298 -3.65 -18.21 -12.93
CA VAL A 298 -3.29 -19.23 -11.93
C VAL A 298 -3.21 -18.66 -10.51
N TYR A 299 -2.63 -17.49 -10.37
CA TYR A 299 -2.48 -16.84 -9.07
C TYR A 299 -3.80 -16.31 -8.51
N LEU A 300 -4.62 -15.69 -9.36
CA LEU A 300 -5.95 -15.19 -8.99
C LEU A 300 -6.91 -16.34 -8.63
N ASP A 301 -6.84 -17.46 -9.35
CA ASP A 301 -7.61 -18.66 -9.03
C ASP A 301 -7.23 -19.24 -7.66
N SER A 302 -5.93 -19.20 -7.30
CA SER A 302 -5.48 -19.58 -5.96
C SER A 302 -6.07 -18.69 -4.86
N PHE A 303 -6.12 -17.36 -5.06
CA PHE A 303 -6.80 -16.44 -4.16
C PHE A 303 -8.30 -16.72 -4.06
N ALA A 304 -8.98 -16.90 -5.20
CA ALA A 304 -10.42 -17.15 -5.23
C ALA A 304 -10.81 -18.43 -4.49
N ARG A 305 -10.01 -19.49 -4.63
CA ARG A 305 -10.21 -20.78 -3.93
C ARG A 305 -9.80 -20.72 -2.45
N SER A 306 -9.00 -19.75 -2.04
CA SER A 306 -8.56 -19.58 -0.64
C SER A 306 -9.57 -18.84 0.24
N ARG A 307 -10.74 -18.44 -0.29
CA ARG A 307 -11.80 -17.80 0.49
C ARG A 307 -12.41 -18.81 1.47
N PRO A 308 -12.76 -18.38 2.71
CA PRO A 308 -13.46 -19.23 3.66
C PRO A 308 -14.85 -19.64 3.17
#